data_e99bf3feb648cff807c1a82b62ceda5a
#
_entry.id   e99bf3feb648cff807c1a82b62ceda5a
#
_cell.length_a   1.000
_cell.length_b   1.000
_cell.length_c   1.000
_cell.angle_alpha   90.00
_cell.angle_beta   90.00
_cell.angle_gamma   90.00
#
_symmetry.space_group_name_H-M   'P 1'
#
loop_
_entity.id
_entity.type
_entity.pdbx_description
1 polymer ?
#
loop_
_entity_poly.entity_id
_entity_poly.type
_entity_poly.pdbx_seq_one_letter_code
_entity_poly.pdbx_strand_id
1 'polypeptide(L)'
;MGAEKEKKQGEEGGAVIRLGPKILELLSKLGEVELEDVEIEAEELEIWVPTVIPQVIPAQPAPAAAAPPKVLPEKPAEILAAEFKPLTQTYLGRIVEVKIGATRAEGGSRGKVVKIGGEAAPSFYLWEEVPPNPPAISADVFDMEVSLPRALRMHVQDVIGDPAAWAKLAVDKFGADMVTVHLVSTDPLIKNTPPSEAAKTIEKVLQAVDVPIIVGGCGDPKKDAEVFKRVAEVTHGERVMLSSLTLDMAEAGILGDVAKAAKEHGHVVLAFTAMDLNRAKELNRRLYEYLPRDSIVMDLTTAALGYGIEYSFTIHERARLAALGGDVELQHPTSSGSTNAWAAREAWMRLGPEWEPRELRGPIWETITALTLLLAGVDMFMMMHPAAIHTVKEVVKNLLNRGRAKPEEIADWVTVKI
;
A
#
# COMPACT_ATOMS: atom_id res chain seq x y z
N MET A 1 15.53 -65.70 28.99
CA MET A 1 15.44 -65.66 27.55
C MET A 1 14.36 -64.64 27.22
N GLY A 2 14.75 -63.41 27.06
CA GLY A 2 13.90 -62.28 26.73
C GLY A 2 14.60 -61.50 25.65
N ALA A 3 13.96 -61.39 24.50
CA ALA A 3 14.47 -60.59 23.40
C ALA A 3 13.89 -59.17 23.52
N GLU A 4 14.77 -58.21 23.78
CA GLU A 4 14.49 -56.79 23.68
C GLU A 4 14.30 -56.43 22.20
N LYS A 5 13.16 -55.78 21.90
CA LYS A 5 12.91 -55.14 20.61
C LYS A 5 13.42 -53.71 20.70
N GLU A 6 14.56 -53.42 20.10
CA GLU A 6 15.00 -52.08 19.79
C GLU A 6 14.06 -51.42 18.78
N LYS A 7 13.50 -50.27 19.18
CA LYS A 7 12.84 -49.32 18.28
C LYS A 7 13.94 -48.51 17.57
N LYS A 8 14.13 -48.74 16.29
CA LYS A 8 14.84 -47.81 15.42
C LYS A 8 14.04 -46.53 15.26
N GLN A 9 14.52 -45.45 15.84
CA GLN A 9 14.18 -44.11 15.40
C GLN A 9 14.83 -43.89 14.03
N GLY A 10 14.02 -43.48 13.03
CA GLY A 10 14.53 -43.06 11.74
C GLY A 10 15.21 -41.71 11.90
N GLU A 11 16.50 -41.68 11.76
CA GLU A 11 17.28 -40.48 11.48
C GLU A 11 17.00 -40.11 10.04
N GLU A 12 16.41 -38.94 9.79
CA GLU A 12 16.47 -38.24 8.51
C GLU A 12 17.93 -37.77 8.34
N GLY A 13 18.74 -38.63 7.77
CA GLY A 13 20.13 -38.35 7.45
C GLY A 13 20.19 -37.54 6.17
N GLY A 14 20.31 -36.23 6.26
CA GLY A 14 20.78 -35.41 5.16
C GLY A 14 22.15 -35.90 4.69
N ALA A 15 22.33 -36.22 3.42
CA ALA A 15 23.61 -36.63 2.84
C ALA A 15 24.50 -35.40 2.72
N VAL A 16 25.54 -35.29 3.54
CA VAL A 16 26.57 -34.26 3.37
C VAL A 16 27.49 -34.67 2.23
N ILE A 17 27.35 -34.00 1.10
CA ILE A 17 28.23 -34.20 -0.06
C ILE A 17 29.35 -33.15 0.00
N ARG A 18 30.59 -33.59 0.23
CA ARG A 18 31.77 -32.71 0.12
C ARG A 18 32.21 -32.64 -1.33
N LEU A 19 31.97 -31.48 -1.95
CA LEU A 19 32.40 -31.23 -3.33
C LEU A 19 33.91 -30.93 -3.36
N GLY A 20 34.70 -31.88 -3.86
CA GLY A 20 36.11 -31.65 -4.07
C GLY A 20 36.37 -30.87 -5.38
N PRO A 21 37.59 -30.35 -5.58
CA PRO A 21 37.97 -29.51 -6.75
C PRO A 21 37.63 -30.13 -8.12
N LYS A 22 37.68 -31.45 -8.25
CA LYS A 22 37.33 -32.16 -9.49
C LYS A 22 35.83 -32.13 -9.83
N ILE A 23 34.96 -32.08 -8.83
CA ILE A 23 33.52 -32.01 -9.05
C ILE A 23 33.13 -30.58 -9.46
N LEU A 24 33.76 -29.58 -8.86
CA LEU A 24 33.59 -28.19 -9.26
C LEU A 24 34.04 -27.94 -10.71
N GLU A 25 35.16 -28.57 -11.13
CA GLU A 25 35.63 -28.53 -12.52
C GLU A 25 34.69 -29.25 -13.49
N LEU A 26 34.00 -30.29 -13.05
CA LEU A 26 32.99 -30.98 -13.84
C LEU A 26 31.68 -30.14 -13.96
N LEU A 27 31.24 -29.53 -12.88
CA LEU A 27 30.09 -28.63 -12.85
C LEU A 27 30.32 -27.39 -13.70
N SER A 28 31.52 -26.85 -13.74
CA SER A 28 31.89 -25.72 -14.60
C SER A 28 31.81 -26.00 -16.11
N LYS A 29 31.77 -27.27 -16.50
CA LYS A 29 31.61 -27.71 -17.90
C LYS A 29 30.16 -28.00 -18.29
N LEU A 30 29.24 -28.05 -17.31
CA LEU A 30 27.82 -28.17 -17.52
C LEU A 30 27.25 -26.76 -17.61
N GLY A 31 26.60 -26.41 -18.70
CA GLY A 31 26.16 -25.06 -18.98
C GLY A 31 25.11 -24.49 -17.97
N GLU A 32 24.40 -25.36 -17.25
CA GLU A 32 23.41 -25.01 -16.26
C GLU A 32 23.28 -26.13 -15.24
N VAL A 33 23.27 -25.80 -13.97
CA VAL A 33 23.11 -26.77 -12.88
C VAL A 33 22.07 -26.22 -11.92
N GLU A 34 20.96 -26.93 -11.76
CA GLU A 34 19.91 -26.64 -10.80
C GLU A 34 20.10 -27.51 -9.57
N LEU A 35 20.15 -26.89 -8.40
CA LEU A 35 20.29 -27.56 -7.12
C LEU A 35 19.00 -27.33 -6.32
N GLU A 36 18.24 -28.39 -6.10
CA GLU A 36 17.05 -28.36 -5.26
C GLU A 36 17.36 -28.97 -3.88
N ASP A 37 16.80 -28.36 -2.83
CA ASP A 37 16.89 -28.83 -1.43
C ASP A 37 18.33 -29.05 -0.92
N VAL A 38 19.25 -28.11 -1.26
CA VAL A 38 20.65 -28.19 -0.86
C VAL A 38 20.98 -27.08 0.14
N GLU A 39 21.46 -27.46 1.31
CA GLU A 39 22.05 -26.56 2.31
C GLU A 39 23.55 -26.51 2.14
N ILE A 40 24.12 -25.30 1.91
CA ILE A 40 25.55 -25.10 1.73
C ILE A 40 26.11 -24.43 2.97
N GLU A 41 26.94 -25.17 3.74
CA GLU A 41 27.69 -24.64 4.87
C GLU A 41 29.15 -24.43 4.44
N ALA A 42 29.59 -23.17 4.42
CA ALA A 42 30.96 -22.80 4.06
C ALA A 42 31.47 -21.65 4.93
N GLU A 43 32.76 -21.69 5.31
CA GLU A 43 33.40 -20.57 6.03
C GLU A 43 33.64 -19.35 5.12
N GLU A 44 33.86 -19.57 3.83
CA GLU A 44 33.93 -18.54 2.78
C GLU A 44 33.36 -19.11 1.47
N LEU A 45 32.45 -18.38 0.81
CA LEU A 45 31.88 -18.74 -0.48
C LEU A 45 32.21 -17.66 -1.51
N GLU A 46 33.14 -17.94 -2.43
CA GLU A 46 33.37 -17.09 -3.61
C GLU A 46 32.63 -17.66 -4.82
N ILE A 47 31.67 -16.92 -5.36
CA ILE A 47 30.97 -17.28 -6.58
C ILE A 47 31.53 -16.46 -7.74
N TRP A 48 32.32 -17.13 -8.58
CA TRP A 48 32.78 -16.56 -9.84
C TRP A 48 31.75 -16.81 -10.93
N VAL A 49 31.05 -15.77 -11.37
CA VAL A 49 30.19 -15.85 -12.55
C VAL A 49 31.05 -15.47 -13.77
N PRO A 50 31.39 -16.40 -14.63
CA PRO A 50 32.10 -16.05 -15.86
C PRO A 50 31.13 -15.24 -16.74
N THR A 51 31.46 -13.97 -16.97
CA THR A 51 30.78 -13.16 -17.98
C THR A 51 31.17 -13.75 -19.34
N VAL A 52 30.31 -14.57 -19.92
CA VAL A 52 30.45 -14.98 -21.31
C VAL A 52 30.12 -13.76 -22.16
N ILE A 53 31.16 -13.02 -22.51
CA ILE A 53 31.04 -12.03 -23.57
C ILE A 53 30.91 -12.84 -24.86
N PRO A 54 29.80 -12.77 -25.61
CA PRO A 54 29.74 -13.41 -26.91
C PRO A 54 30.90 -12.86 -27.78
N GLN A 55 31.84 -13.70 -28.18
CA GLN A 55 32.79 -13.32 -29.22
C GLN A 55 32.00 -13.09 -30.50
N VAL A 56 31.72 -11.83 -30.78
CA VAL A 56 31.28 -11.42 -32.11
C VAL A 56 32.45 -11.65 -33.04
N ILE A 57 32.36 -12.65 -33.92
CA ILE A 57 33.29 -12.84 -35.03
C ILE A 57 33.25 -11.55 -35.83
N PRO A 58 34.37 -10.82 -35.98
CA PRO A 58 34.36 -9.57 -36.72
C PRO A 58 34.12 -9.86 -38.20
N ALA A 59 32.95 -9.44 -38.71
CA ALA A 59 32.79 -9.26 -40.14
C ALA A 59 33.79 -8.20 -40.60
N GLN A 60 34.53 -8.48 -41.66
CA GLN A 60 35.48 -7.52 -42.26
C GLN A 60 34.76 -6.19 -42.52
N PRO A 61 35.27 -5.09 -42.02
CA PRO A 61 34.64 -3.80 -42.25
C PRO A 61 34.81 -3.34 -43.69
N ALA A 62 33.71 -3.02 -44.35
CA ALA A 62 33.75 -2.14 -45.50
C ALA A 62 34.34 -0.79 -45.05
N PRO A 63 35.10 -0.07 -45.90
CA PRO A 63 35.74 1.17 -45.51
C PRO A 63 34.68 2.19 -45.08
N ALA A 64 34.60 2.43 -43.79
CA ALA A 64 33.70 3.41 -43.19
C ALA A 64 34.24 4.80 -43.51
N ALA A 65 33.36 5.64 -44.08
CA ALA A 65 33.58 7.08 -44.11
C ALA A 65 33.81 7.54 -42.65
N ALA A 66 34.87 8.31 -42.43
CA ALA A 66 35.23 8.82 -41.11
C ALA A 66 34.07 9.60 -40.49
N ALA A 67 33.51 9.04 -39.43
CA ALA A 67 32.54 9.78 -38.63
C ALA A 67 33.24 11.02 -38.04
N PRO A 68 32.57 12.17 -37.97
CA PRO A 68 33.15 13.35 -37.34
C PRO A 68 33.55 13.00 -35.89
N PRO A 69 34.65 13.55 -35.37
CA PRO A 69 35.11 13.25 -34.02
C PRO A 69 33.99 13.59 -33.03
N LYS A 70 33.57 12.62 -32.24
CA LYS A 70 32.69 12.88 -31.08
C LYS A 70 33.46 13.81 -30.18
N VAL A 71 33.05 15.07 -30.14
CA VAL A 71 33.47 16.02 -29.12
C VAL A 71 32.90 15.49 -27.80
N LEU A 72 33.75 14.88 -26.98
CA LEU A 72 33.40 14.54 -25.62
C LEU A 72 33.15 15.85 -24.89
N PRO A 73 32.08 15.98 -24.16
CA PRO A 73 31.83 17.18 -23.35
C PRO A 73 33.04 17.38 -22.42
N GLU A 74 33.59 18.60 -22.41
CA GLU A 74 34.66 18.96 -21.49
C GLU A 74 34.19 18.66 -20.06
N LYS A 75 34.99 17.91 -19.31
CA LYS A 75 34.72 17.69 -17.90
C LYS A 75 34.82 19.04 -17.18
N PRO A 76 33.87 19.42 -16.34
CA PRO A 76 33.95 20.63 -15.55
C PRO A 76 35.22 20.59 -14.69
N ALA A 77 35.93 21.69 -14.61
CA ALA A 77 37.21 21.80 -13.90
C ALA A 77 37.05 21.55 -12.38
N GLU A 78 35.87 21.83 -11.84
CA GLU A 78 35.51 21.60 -10.43
C GLU A 78 34.13 21.01 -10.33
N ILE A 79 33.90 20.14 -9.33
CA ILE A 79 32.58 19.52 -9.08
C ILE A 79 31.50 20.58 -8.83
N LEU A 80 31.85 21.69 -8.17
CA LEU A 80 30.94 22.82 -7.89
C LEU A 80 30.54 23.60 -9.16
N ALA A 81 31.29 23.47 -10.25
CA ALA A 81 31.00 24.09 -11.53
C ALA A 81 30.15 23.17 -12.44
N ALA A 82 29.90 21.92 -12.01
CA ALA A 82 29.04 21.00 -12.76
C ALA A 82 27.58 21.41 -12.64
N GLU A 83 26.95 21.75 -13.76
CA GLU A 83 25.50 21.94 -13.81
C GLU A 83 24.82 20.56 -13.84
N PHE A 84 24.00 20.30 -12.82
CA PHE A 84 23.18 19.10 -12.79
C PHE A 84 22.08 19.21 -13.83
N LYS A 85 22.08 18.31 -14.81
CA LYS A 85 21.00 18.15 -15.79
C LYS A 85 20.23 16.89 -15.45
N PRO A 86 19.02 17.02 -14.90
CA PRO A 86 18.22 15.86 -14.59
C PRO A 86 17.87 15.07 -15.85
N LEU A 87 17.93 13.74 -15.75
CA LEU A 87 17.44 12.86 -16.80
C LEU A 87 15.92 12.88 -16.76
N THR A 88 15.30 13.36 -17.82
CA THR A 88 13.85 13.28 -18.01
C THR A 88 13.47 11.96 -18.68
N GLN A 89 12.46 11.29 -18.18
CA GLN A 89 11.93 10.07 -18.73
C GLN A 89 10.44 10.22 -18.99
N THR A 90 10.00 9.85 -20.19
CA THR A 90 8.59 9.71 -20.52
C THR A 90 8.15 8.27 -20.27
N TYR A 91 7.06 8.10 -19.56
CA TYR A 91 6.50 6.79 -19.23
C TYR A 91 5.42 6.40 -20.24
N LEU A 92 5.30 5.10 -20.53
CA LEU A 92 4.33 4.55 -21.47
C LEU A 92 2.93 4.41 -20.86
N GLY A 93 2.89 4.10 -19.57
CA GLY A 93 1.67 3.84 -18.80
C GLY A 93 1.18 5.06 -18.05
N ARG A 94 -0.04 4.93 -17.56
CA ARG A 94 -0.68 5.92 -16.70
C ARG A 94 -1.50 5.22 -15.64
N ILE A 95 -1.56 5.77 -14.44
CA ILE A 95 -2.44 5.28 -13.38
C ILE A 95 -3.88 5.68 -13.73
N VAL A 96 -4.81 4.75 -13.58
CA VAL A 96 -6.23 5.00 -13.78
C VAL A 96 -6.74 5.98 -12.72
N GLU A 97 -7.53 6.97 -13.12
CA GLU A 97 -8.23 7.83 -12.17
C GLU A 97 -9.44 7.08 -11.60
N VAL A 98 -9.55 7.02 -10.29
CA VAL A 98 -10.69 6.47 -9.57
C VAL A 98 -11.39 7.57 -8.79
N LYS A 99 -12.71 7.69 -8.98
CA LYS A 99 -13.56 8.61 -8.23
C LYS A 99 -14.30 7.84 -7.13
N ILE A 100 -14.27 8.36 -5.91
CA ILE A 100 -14.99 7.85 -4.74
C ILE A 100 -15.99 8.90 -4.29
N GLY A 101 -17.21 8.47 -3.99
CA GLY A 101 -18.35 9.36 -3.72
C GLY A 101 -19.09 9.78 -4.98
N ALA A 102 -20.36 10.17 -4.81
CA ALA A 102 -21.19 10.74 -5.87
C ALA A 102 -22.02 11.91 -5.31
N THR A 103 -22.00 13.01 -6.05
CA THR A 103 -22.79 14.19 -5.74
C THR A 103 -24.26 14.00 -6.12
N ARG A 104 -25.13 14.90 -5.67
CA ARG A 104 -26.57 14.89 -6.06
C ARG A 104 -26.77 14.93 -7.57
N ALA A 105 -25.91 15.65 -8.29
CA ALA A 105 -25.98 15.70 -9.76
C ALA A 105 -25.61 14.35 -10.43
N GLU A 106 -24.92 13.49 -9.70
CA GLU A 106 -24.49 12.15 -10.15
C GLU A 106 -25.36 11.02 -9.59
N GLY A 107 -26.42 11.36 -8.86
CA GLY A 107 -27.35 10.39 -8.26
C GLY A 107 -27.03 9.96 -6.84
N GLY A 108 -25.97 10.50 -6.23
CA GLY A 108 -25.63 10.29 -4.82
C GLY A 108 -26.12 11.40 -3.90
N SER A 109 -25.52 11.50 -2.72
CA SER A 109 -25.88 12.52 -1.73
C SER A 109 -24.68 13.29 -1.17
N ARG A 110 -23.45 12.99 -1.66
CA ARG A 110 -22.24 13.62 -1.13
C ARG A 110 -22.12 15.09 -1.52
N GLY A 111 -21.58 15.90 -0.62
CA GLY A 111 -21.25 17.30 -0.89
C GLY A 111 -20.01 17.46 -1.74
N LYS A 112 -19.08 16.49 -1.67
CA LYS A 112 -17.86 16.43 -2.49
C LYS A 112 -17.54 14.99 -2.91
N VAL A 113 -16.75 14.86 -3.95
CA VAL A 113 -16.14 13.59 -4.38
C VAL A 113 -14.63 13.67 -4.20
N VAL A 114 -14.00 12.51 -4.04
CA VAL A 114 -12.54 12.39 -4.01
C VAL A 114 -12.11 11.62 -5.24
N LYS A 115 -11.10 12.13 -5.93
CA LYS A 115 -10.44 11.47 -7.05
C LYS A 115 -9.01 11.16 -6.66
N ILE A 116 -8.54 9.98 -7.00
CA ILE A 116 -7.17 9.50 -6.78
C ILE A 116 -6.62 8.88 -8.05
N GLY A 117 -5.30 8.82 -8.18
CA GLY A 117 -4.65 8.33 -9.38
C GLY A 117 -4.61 9.35 -10.51
N GLY A 118 -4.36 8.88 -11.73
CA GLY A 118 -4.26 9.71 -12.93
C GLY A 118 -2.83 10.12 -13.28
N GLU A 119 -1.82 9.73 -12.51
CA GLU A 119 -0.42 10.09 -12.74
C GLU A 119 0.15 9.40 -13.99
N ALA A 120 1.00 10.15 -14.71
CA ALA A 120 1.77 9.66 -15.86
C ALA A 120 3.28 9.58 -15.56
N ALA A 121 3.68 9.89 -14.33
CA ALA A 121 5.05 9.83 -13.82
C ALA A 121 5.05 9.38 -12.35
N PRO A 122 6.20 8.99 -11.76
CA PRO A 122 6.32 8.79 -10.33
C PRO A 122 5.91 10.04 -9.54
N SER A 123 5.34 9.86 -8.37
CA SER A 123 4.91 10.97 -7.51
C SER A 123 6.06 11.93 -7.25
N PHE A 124 5.81 13.23 -7.43
CA PHE A 124 6.79 14.30 -7.26
C PHE A 124 8.05 14.15 -8.12
N TYR A 125 7.95 13.48 -9.26
CA TYR A 125 9.06 13.29 -10.19
C TYR A 125 9.61 14.64 -10.64
N LEU A 126 10.91 14.85 -10.40
CA LEU A 126 11.62 16.12 -10.67
C LEU A 126 10.93 17.37 -10.12
N TRP A 127 9.91 17.23 -9.28
CA TRP A 127 9.08 18.34 -8.77
C TRP A 127 8.42 19.18 -9.88
N GLU A 128 8.40 18.67 -11.10
CA GLU A 128 7.85 19.35 -12.28
C GLU A 128 6.41 18.95 -12.58
N GLU A 129 6.08 17.68 -12.36
CA GLU A 129 4.71 17.18 -12.51
C GLU A 129 3.98 17.19 -11.16
N VAL A 130 2.93 17.97 -11.11
CA VAL A 130 1.97 17.92 -10.01
C VAL A 130 1.03 16.75 -10.27
N PRO A 131 0.81 15.83 -9.32
CA PRO A 131 -0.19 14.80 -9.45
C PRO A 131 -1.54 15.40 -9.86
N PRO A 132 -2.27 14.83 -10.84
CA PRO A 132 -3.54 15.38 -11.29
C PRO A 132 -4.60 15.39 -10.19
N ASN A 133 -4.49 14.45 -9.27
CA ASN A 133 -5.30 14.38 -8.06
C ASN A 133 -4.37 14.37 -6.84
N PRO A 134 -4.62 15.21 -5.83
CA PRO A 134 -3.82 15.18 -4.61
C PRO A 134 -4.04 13.84 -3.87
N PRO A 135 -3.01 13.30 -3.21
CA PRO A 135 -3.19 12.19 -2.29
C PRO A 135 -4.25 12.50 -1.23
N ALA A 136 -5.17 11.57 -1.00
CA ALA A 136 -6.32 11.78 -0.13
C ALA A 136 -6.17 11.06 1.22
N ILE A 137 -6.77 11.62 2.27
CA ILE A 137 -6.75 11.04 3.61
C ILE A 137 -8.15 10.65 4.03
N SER A 138 -8.31 9.38 4.40
CA SER A 138 -9.50 8.83 5.03
C SER A 138 -9.25 8.62 6.52
N ALA A 139 -10.14 9.12 7.37
CA ALA A 139 -10.05 8.87 8.81
C ALA A 139 -10.73 7.55 9.17
N ASP A 140 -10.05 6.72 9.96
CA ASP A 140 -10.58 5.46 10.44
C ASP A 140 -11.54 5.67 11.61
N VAL A 141 -12.71 5.04 11.52
CA VAL A 141 -13.80 5.05 12.47
C VAL A 141 -14.27 3.63 12.71
N PHE A 142 -14.62 3.28 13.93
CA PHE A 142 -15.07 1.93 14.27
C PHE A 142 -16.56 1.91 14.62
N ASP A 143 -17.25 0.85 14.23
CA ASP A 143 -18.70 0.67 14.47
C ASP A 143 -19.05 0.21 15.89
N MET A 144 -18.03 0.03 16.72
CA MET A 144 -18.16 -0.32 18.13
C MET A 144 -16.99 0.26 18.93
N GLU A 145 -17.11 0.25 20.26
CA GLU A 145 -16.00 0.60 21.14
C GLU A 145 -14.86 -0.41 20.97
N VAL A 146 -13.66 0.12 20.69
CA VAL A 146 -12.41 -0.64 20.55
C VAL A 146 -11.38 -0.11 21.54
N SER A 147 -10.44 -0.97 21.92
CA SER A 147 -9.34 -0.58 22.79
C SER A 147 -8.34 0.28 22.02
N LEU A 148 -8.24 1.55 22.38
CA LEU A 148 -7.32 2.49 21.75
C LEU A 148 -6.20 2.90 22.70
N PRO A 149 -4.97 3.11 22.20
CA PRO A 149 -3.91 3.79 22.93
C PRO A 149 -4.37 5.14 23.47
N ARG A 150 -3.83 5.56 24.63
CA ARG A 150 -4.21 6.80 25.29
C ARG A 150 -4.11 8.02 24.37
N ALA A 151 -3.03 8.09 23.57
CA ALA A 151 -2.80 9.18 22.64
C ALA A 151 -3.92 9.35 21.59
N LEU A 152 -4.55 8.25 21.15
CA LEU A 152 -5.73 8.29 20.28
C LEU A 152 -7.02 8.54 21.07
N ARG A 153 -7.20 7.81 22.17
CA ARG A 153 -8.44 7.84 22.95
C ARG A 153 -8.79 9.24 23.42
N MET A 154 -7.80 10.05 23.81
CA MET A 154 -8.02 11.42 24.27
C MET A 154 -8.71 12.34 23.25
N HIS A 155 -8.64 12.02 21.97
CA HIS A 155 -9.25 12.79 20.89
C HIS A 155 -10.65 12.31 20.50
N VAL A 156 -11.01 11.06 20.84
CA VAL A 156 -12.25 10.42 20.39
C VAL A 156 -13.09 9.86 21.53
N GLN A 157 -12.70 10.05 22.80
CA GLN A 157 -13.33 9.44 23.96
C GLN A 157 -14.84 9.75 24.07
N ASP A 158 -15.27 10.92 23.60
CA ASP A 158 -16.66 11.38 23.70
C ASP A 158 -17.55 10.79 22.59
N VAL A 159 -16.95 10.18 21.58
CA VAL A 159 -17.63 9.64 20.39
C VAL A 159 -17.31 8.14 20.15
N ILE A 160 -16.43 7.56 20.96
CA ILE A 160 -16.09 6.14 20.84
C ILE A 160 -17.34 5.28 21.06
N GLY A 161 -17.68 4.43 20.09
CA GLY A 161 -18.91 3.64 20.11
C GLY A 161 -20.11 4.30 19.39
N ASP A 162 -19.98 5.55 18.94
CA ASP A 162 -20.92 6.19 18.01
C ASP A 162 -20.20 6.52 16.68
N PRO A 163 -20.26 5.63 15.69
CA PRO A 163 -19.55 5.82 14.42
C PRO A 163 -20.00 7.05 13.64
N ALA A 164 -21.25 7.49 13.78
CA ALA A 164 -21.76 8.68 13.10
C ALA A 164 -21.19 9.97 13.72
N ALA A 165 -21.16 10.05 15.06
CA ALA A 165 -20.55 11.17 15.77
C ALA A 165 -19.02 11.19 15.55
N TRP A 166 -18.36 10.02 15.53
CA TRP A 166 -16.93 9.91 15.28
C TRP A 166 -16.58 10.33 13.85
N ALA A 167 -17.33 9.87 12.85
CA ALA A 167 -17.15 10.29 11.46
C ALA A 167 -17.30 11.82 11.31
N LYS A 168 -18.30 12.41 11.97
CA LYS A 168 -18.49 13.86 11.97
C LYS A 168 -17.32 14.60 12.61
N LEU A 169 -16.81 14.12 13.75
CA LEU A 169 -15.61 14.66 14.39
C LEU A 169 -14.41 14.60 13.46
N ALA A 170 -14.18 13.46 12.79
CA ALA A 170 -13.06 13.26 11.89
C ALA A 170 -13.08 14.22 10.69
N VAL A 171 -14.26 14.51 10.15
CA VAL A 171 -14.41 15.48 9.07
C VAL A 171 -14.26 16.91 9.56
N ASP A 172 -15.00 17.29 10.60
CA ASP A 172 -15.14 18.68 11.04
C ASP A 172 -13.88 19.18 11.79
N LYS A 173 -13.19 18.30 12.51
CA LYS A 173 -12.06 18.67 13.38
C LYS A 173 -10.72 18.15 12.88
N PHE A 174 -10.66 16.91 12.38
CA PHE A 174 -9.39 16.35 11.89
C PHE A 174 -9.13 16.70 10.43
N GLY A 175 -10.17 17.19 9.72
CA GLY A 175 -10.04 17.64 8.34
C GLY A 175 -9.87 16.50 7.34
N ALA A 176 -10.35 15.30 7.63
CA ALA A 176 -10.30 14.15 6.73
C ALA A 176 -11.07 14.42 5.43
N ASP A 177 -10.55 13.89 4.32
CA ASP A 177 -11.19 14.02 3.00
C ASP A 177 -12.29 12.98 2.81
N MET A 178 -12.17 11.85 3.49
CA MET A 178 -13.07 10.70 3.50
C MET A 178 -13.12 10.08 4.90
N VAL A 179 -14.03 9.14 5.10
CA VAL A 179 -14.11 8.35 6.34
C VAL A 179 -14.11 6.87 5.98
N THR A 180 -13.26 6.08 6.66
CA THR A 180 -13.30 4.61 6.61
C THR A 180 -14.03 4.10 7.84
N VAL A 181 -15.16 3.42 7.63
CA VAL A 181 -15.94 2.81 8.72
C VAL A 181 -15.60 1.33 8.79
N HIS A 182 -14.87 0.93 9.82
CA HIS A 182 -14.52 -0.46 10.08
C HIS A 182 -15.65 -1.16 10.82
N LEU A 183 -16.28 -2.14 10.17
CA LEU A 183 -17.39 -2.93 10.70
C LEU A 183 -16.87 -4.10 11.56
N VAL A 184 -16.05 -3.80 12.56
CA VAL A 184 -15.42 -4.79 13.46
C VAL A 184 -16.48 -5.61 14.20
N SER A 185 -17.65 -5.03 14.48
CA SER A 185 -18.74 -5.74 15.17
C SER A 185 -19.29 -6.92 14.37
N THR A 186 -19.03 -6.96 13.07
CA THR A 186 -19.51 -8.05 12.20
C THR A 186 -18.68 -9.33 12.34
N ASP A 187 -17.48 -9.25 12.93
CA ASP A 187 -16.61 -10.42 13.15
C ASP A 187 -17.37 -11.50 13.94
N PRO A 188 -17.45 -12.74 13.40
CA PRO A 188 -18.10 -13.87 14.05
C PRO A 188 -17.53 -14.20 15.45
N LEU A 189 -16.27 -13.83 15.70
CA LEU A 189 -15.60 -14.05 17.00
C LEU A 189 -15.83 -12.91 18.01
N ILE A 190 -16.43 -11.78 17.56
CA ILE A 190 -16.68 -10.60 18.42
C ILE A 190 -18.17 -10.49 18.71
N LYS A 191 -18.94 -9.81 17.84
CA LYS A 191 -20.39 -9.63 18.02
C LYS A 191 -21.23 -10.34 16.97
N ASN A 192 -20.61 -10.75 15.88
CA ASN A 192 -21.29 -11.35 14.74
C ASN A 192 -22.51 -10.54 14.27
N THR A 193 -22.39 -9.21 14.29
CA THR A 193 -23.47 -8.30 13.90
C THR A 193 -24.00 -8.69 12.51
N PRO A 194 -25.33 -8.82 12.33
CA PRO A 194 -25.88 -9.23 11.04
C PRO A 194 -25.71 -8.14 9.97
N PRO A 195 -25.62 -8.50 8.67
CA PRO A 195 -25.44 -7.56 7.57
C PRO A 195 -26.43 -6.41 7.53
N SER A 196 -27.68 -6.67 7.92
CA SER A 196 -28.74 -5.64 7.97
C SER A 196 -28.48 -4.56 9.01
N GLU A 197 -27.91 -4.91 10.17
CA GLU A 197 -27.58 -3.94 11.21
C GLU A 197 -26.29 -3.18 10.87
N ALA A 198 -25.28 -3.86 10.31
CA ALA A 198 -24.08 -3.22 9.80
C ALA A 198 -24.42 -2.18 8.71
N ALA A 199 -25.32 -2.50 7.79
CA ALA A 199 -25.82 -1.57 6.78
C ALA A 199 -26.49 -0.33 7.37
N LYS A 200 -27.30 -0.48 8.42
CA LYS A 200 -27.90 0.67 9.14
C LYS A 200 -26.85 1.58 9.78
N THR A 201 -25.74 1.00 10.24
CA THR A 201 -24.62 1.82 10.75
C THR A 201 -24.04 2.67 9.64
N ILE A 202 -23.82 2.10 8.45
CA ILE A 202 -23.33 2.85 7.29
C ILE A 202 -24.33 3.94 6.86
N GLU A 203 -25.64 3.66 6.82
CA GLU A 203 -26.66 4.66 6.53
C GLU A 203 -26.62 5.84 7.52
N LYS A 204 -26.43 5.59 8.81
CA LYS A 204 -26.30 6.64 9.82
C LYS A 204 -25.05 7.50 9.59
N VAL A 205 -23.92 6.88 9.25
CA VAL A 205 -22.70 7.61 8.92
C VAL A 205 -22.88 8.44 7.65
N LEU A 206 -23.50 7.88 6.60
CA LEU A 206 -23.83 8.62 5.37
C LEU A 206 -24.68 9.88 5.64
N GLN A 207 -25.58 9.82 6.61
CA GLN A 207 -26.40 10.97 7.00
C GLN A 207 -25.64 11.99 7.84
N ALA A 208 -24.60 11.57 8.57
CA ALA A 208 -23.84 12.43 9.47
C ALA A 208 -22.77 13.27 8.77
N VAL A 209 -22.23 12.78 7.63
CA VAL A 209 -21.16 13.43 6.87
C VAL A 209 -21.51 13.53 5.38
N ASP A 210 -20.96 14.53 4.72
CA ASP A 210 -21.14 14.76 3.28
C ASP A 210 -19.93 14.38 2.41
N VAL A 211 -18.89 13.81 3.04
CA VAL A 211 -17.70 13.29 2.37
C VAL A 211 -17.91 11.86 1.89
N PRO A 212 -17.07 11.34 0.94
CA PRO A 212 -17.13 9.94 0.55
C PRO A 212 -16.81 8.99 1.71
N ILE A 213 -17.36 7.78 1.65
CA ILE A 213 -17.21 6.75 2.69
C ILE A 213 -16.54 5.51 2.10
N ILE A 214 -15.63 4.95 2.87
CA ILE A 214 -15.03 3.63 2.67
C ILE A 214 -15.64 2.70 3.72
N VAL A 215 -16.06 1.52 3.31
CA VAL A 215 -16.65 0.52 4.21
C VAL A 215 -15.67 -0.62 4.38
N GLY A 216 -15.06 -0.71 5.56
CA GLY A 216 -14.14 -1.76 5.94
C GLY A 216 -14.88 -2.95 6.53
N GLY A 217 -14.52 -4.16 6.10
CA GLY A 217 -15.01 -5.42 6.66
C GLY A 217 -14.30 -5.81 7.96
N CYS A 218 -14.62 -6.98 8.48
CA CYS A 218 -14.01 -7.55 9.67
C CYS A 218 -12.80 -8.45 9.38
N GLY A 219 -12.58 -8.81 8.11
CA GLY A 219 -11.50 -9.69 7.67
C GLY A 219 -11.91 -11.16 7.49
N ASP A 220 -13.14 -11.57 7.86
CA ASP A 220 -13.69 -12.86 7.48
C ASP A 220 -14.27 -12.79 6.06
N PRO A 221 -13.71 -13.52 5.08
CA PRO A 221 -14.12 -13.38 3.69
C PRO A 221 -15.61 -13.67 3.45
N LYS A 222 -16.19 -14.65 4.15
CA LYS A 222 -17.59 -15.05 3.98
C LYS A 222 -18.52 -14.02 4.60
N LYS A 223 -18.18 -13.57 5.81
CA LYS A 223 -18.96 -12.56 6.51
C LYS A 223 -18.93 -11.23 5.78
N ASP A 224 -17.73 -10.81 5.34
CA ASP A 224 -17.53 -9.58 4.59
C ASP A 224 -18.30 -9.60 3.27
N ALA A 225 -18.33 -10.73 2.56
CA ALA A 225 -19.12 -10.85 1.33
C ALA A 225 -20.63 -10.64 1.56
N GLU A 226 -21.19 -11.16 2.66
CA GLU A 226 -22.59 -10.93 3.01
C GLU A 226 -22.85 -9.46 3.38
N VAL A 227 -21.96 -8.88 4.19
CA VAL A 227 -22.05 -7.49 4.64
C VAL A 227 -21.91 -6.53 3.46
N PHE A 228 -20.90 -6.72 2.60
CA PHE A 228 -20.66 -5.83 1.45
C PHE A 228 -21.80 -5.85 0.44
N LYS A 229 -22.40 -7.01 0.17
CA LYS A 229 -23.60 -7.08 -0.69
C LYS A 229 -24.74 -6.26 -0.11
N ARG A 230 -25.00 -6.40 1.20
CA ARG A 230 -26.08 -5.66 1.85
C ARG A 230 -25.79 -4.17 1.94
N VAL A 231 -24.54 -3.79 2.24
CA VAL A 231 -24.11 -2.38 2.22
C VAL A 231 -24.25 -1.80 0.82
N ALA A 232 -23.83 -2.52 -0.22
CA ALA A 232 -23.94 -2.05 -1.60
C ALA A 232 -25.38 -1.70 -1.97
N GLU A 233 -26.36 -2.53 -1.59
CA GLU A 233 -27.79 -2.28 -1.83
C GLU A 233 -28.25 -0.96 -1.17
N VAL A 234 -27.97 -0.77 0.11
CA VAL A 234 -28.49 0.40 0.86
C VAL A 234 -27.75 1.69 0.53
N THR A 235 -26.55 1.60 -0.03
CA THR A 235 -25.75 2.75 -0.44
C THR A 235 -25.76 2.96 -1.98
N HIS A 236 -26.79 2.43 -2.65
CA HIS A 236 -26.94 2.54 -4.10
C HIS A 236 -26.76 3.97 -4.58
N GLY A 237 -25.89 4.16 -5.57
CA GLY A 237 -25.58 5.47 -6.16
C GLY A 237 -24.60 6.35 -5.37
N GLU A 238 -24.28 6.03 -4.12
CA GLU A 238 -23.35 6.81 -3.30
C GLU A 238 -21.87 6.66 -3.71
N ARG A 239 -21.53 5.67 -4.54
CA ARG A 239 -20.18 5.34 -4.98
C ARG A 239 -19.21 5.22 -3.80
N VAL A 240 -19.60 4.45 -2.79
CA VAL A 240 -18.73 4.08 -1.66
C VAL A 240 -17.64 3.13 -2.13
N MET A 241 -16.55 3.00 -1.35
CA MET A 241 -15.54 1.98 -1.59
C MET A 241 -15.70 0.82 -0.60
N LEU A 242 -15.80 -0.41 -1.11
CA LEU A 242 -15.86 -1.64 -0.32
C LEU A 242 -14.45 -2.16 -0.06
N SER A 243 -14.03 -2.23 1.17
CA SER A 243 -12.66 -2.56 1.62
C SER A 243 -12.68 -3.75 2.59
N SER A 244 -12.17 -4.93 2.20
CA SER A 244 -11.46 -5.22 0.96
C SER A 244 -11.98 -6.50 0.31
N LEU A 245 -11.81 -6.60 -0.99
CA LEU A 245 -11.98 -7.85 -1.73
C LEU A 245 -10.63 -8.55 -1.83
N THR A 246 -10.61 -9.88 -1.67
CA THR A 246 -9.38 -10.67 -1.55
C THR A 246 -9.39 -11.90 -2.46
N LEU A 247 -8.22 -12.51 -2.65
CA LEU A 247 -8.12 -13.81 -3.35
C LEU A 247 -8.80 -14.94 -2.56
N ASP A 248 -8.87 -14.85 -1.23
CA ASP A 248 -9.59 -15.84 -0.41
C ASP A 248 -11.10 -15.84 -0.74
N MET A 249 -11.67 -14.67 -1.04
CA MET A 249 -13.05 -14.59 -1.57
C MET A 249 -13.16 -15.25 -2.95
N ALA A 250 -12.13 -15.14 -3.79
CA ALA A 250 -12.11 -15.79 -5.09
C ALA A 250 -12.00 -17.33 -4.97
N GLU A 251 -11.14 -17.81 -4.09
CA GLU A 251 -10.98 -19.22 -3.78
C GLU A 251 -12.25 -19.83 -3.17
N ALA A 252 -12.97 -19.05 -2.35
CA ALA A 252 -14.27 -19.42 -1.81
C ALA A 252 -15.43 -19.31 -2.83
N GLY A 253 -15.17 -18.83 -4.05
CA GLY A 253 -16.17 -18.68 -5.11
C GLY A 253 -17.18 -17.54 -4.90
N ILE A 254 -16.91 -16.61 -3.99
CA ILE A 254 -17.83 -15.53 -3.59
C ILE A 254 -17.41 -14.13 -4.10
N LEU A 255 -16.19 -13.98 -4.62
CA LEU A 255 -15.68 -12.71 -5.15
C LEU A 255 -16.62 -12.11 -6.22
N GLY A 256 -17.06 -12.95 -7.14
CA GLY A 256 -17.92 -12.54 -8.26
C GLY A 256 -19.25 -11.95 -7.80
N ASP A 257 -19.83 -12.47 -6.73
CA ASP A 257 -21.12 -11.97 -6.21
C ASP A 257 -20.97 -10.57 -5.60
N VAL A 258 -19.86 -10.33 -4.84
CA VAL A 258 -19.57 -9.01 -4.26
C VAL A 258 -19.24 -8.02 -5.37
N ALA A 259 -18.41 -8.41 -6.34
CA ALA A 259 -18.03 -7.54 -7.46
C ALA A 259 -19.24 -7.17 -8.34
N LYS A 260 -20.18 -8.09 -8.58
CA LYS A 260 -21.44 -7.81 -9.28
C LYS A 260 -22.31 -6.82 -8.51
N ALA A 261 -22.47 -7.02 -7.19
CA ALA A 261 -23.21 -6.07 -6.34
C ALA A 261 -22.57 -4.68 -6.36
N ALA A 262 -21.24 -4.61 -6.26
CA ALA A 262 -20.52 -3.34 -6.37
C ALA A 262 -20.77 -2.65 -7.71
N LYS A 263 -20.76 -3.39 -8.82
CA LYS A 263 -21.08 -2.86 -10.16
C LYS A 263 -22.51 -2.39 -10.28
N GLU A 264 -23.46 -3.21 -9.86
CA GLU A 264 -24.90 -2.94 -9.98
C GLU A 264 -25.30 -1.68 -9.22
N HIS A 265 -24.69 -1.44 -8.06
CA HIS A 265 -24.96 -0.30 -7.19
C HIS A 265 -23.99 0.87 -7.36
N GLY A 266 -23.01 0.75 -8.28
CA GLY A 266 -22.12 1.84 -8.70
C GLY A 266 -20.92 2.10 -7.77
N HIS A 267 -20.42 1.08 -7.06
CA HIS A 267 -19.38 1.21 -6.06
C HIS A 267 -17.97 0.97 -6.59
N VAL A 268 -16.99 1.40 -5.80
CA VAL A 268 -15.56 1.13 -5.95
C VAL A 268 -15.18 -0.03 -5.04
N VAL A 269 -14.17 -0.80 -5.41
CA VAL A 269 -13.64 -1.86 -4.55
C VAL A 269 -12.15 -1.64 -4.26
N LEU A 270 -11.74 -2.01 -3.06
CA LEU A 270 -10.34 -2.10 -2.66
C LEU A 270 -9.89 -3.56 -2.82
N ALA A 271 -8.95 -3.80 -3.71
CA ALA A 271 -8.35 -5.11 -3.96
C ALA A 271 -7.12 -5.29 -3.04
N PHE A 272 -7.25 -6.11 -2.02
CA PHE A 272 -6.18 -6.33 -1.04
C PHE A 272 -5.35 -7.57 -1.37
N THR A 273 -4.02 -7.41 -1.31
CA THR A 273 -3.06 -8.53 -1.37
C THR A 273 -1.85 -8.25 -0.48
N ALA A 274 -1.33 -9.32 0.14
CA ALA A 274 -0.15 -9.21 1.00
C ALA A 274 1.13 -9.16 0.16
N MET A 275 1.70 -7.97 -0.04
CA MET A 275 3.05 -7.67 -0.58
C MET A 275 3.50 -8.53 -1.78
N ASP A 276 2.58 -8.95 -2.64
CA ASP A 276 2.86 -9.78 -3.82
C ASP A 276 2.20 -9.19 -5.07
N LEU A 277 3.02 -8.70 -6.01
CA LEU A 277 2.53 -8.10 -7.26
C LEU A 277 1.84 -9.11 -8.19
N ASN A 278 2.26 -10.37 -8.19
CA ASN A 278 1.62 -11.38 -9.03
C ASN A 278 0.22 -11.71 -8.51
N ARG A 279 0.06 -11.82 -7.19
CA ARG A 279 -1.26 -11.97 -6.57
C ARG A 279 -2.14 -10.74 -6.78
N ALA A 280 -1.57 -9.53 -6.74
CA ALA A 280 -2.30 -8.29 -7.05
C ALA A 280 -2.81 -8.30 -8.50
N LYS A 281 -1.96 -8.66 -9.45
CA LYS A 281 -2.34 -8.83 -10.86
C LYS A 281 -3.40 -9.92 -11.04
N GLU A 282 -3.29 -11.05 -10.34
CA GLU A 282 -4.29 -12.10 -10.38
C GLU A 282 -5.64 -11.61 -9.88
N LEU A 283 -5.68 -10.95 -8.73
CA LEU A 283 -6.92 -10.41 -8.19
C LEU A 283 -7.56 -9.39 -9.13
N ASN A 284 -6.75 -8.47 -9.71
CA ASN A 284 -7.24 -7.50 -10.67
C ASN A 284 -7.83 -8.16 -11.93
N ARG A 285 -7.17 -9.20 -12.50
CA ARG A 285 -7.71 -9.97 -13.64
C ARG A 285 -9.07 -10.58 -13.34
N ARG A 286 -9.24 -11.14 -12.13
CA ARG A 286 -10.52 -11.70 -11.70
C ARG A 286 -11.60 -10.62 -11.54
N LEU A 287 -11.22 -9.45 -11.03
CA LEU A 287 -12.14 -8.30 -10.89
C LEU A 287 -12.54 -7.70 -12.24
N TYR A 288 -11.67 -7.71 -13.25
CA TYR A 288 -12.00 -7.21 -14.59
C TYR A 288 -13.12 -7.97 -15.30
N GLU A 289 -13.41 -9.20 -14.85
CA GLU A 289 -14.58 -9.94 -15.36
C GLU A 289 -15.90 -9.24 -14.98
N TYR A 290 -15.90 -8.44 -13.93
CA TYR A 290 -17.10 -7.83 -13.35
C TYR A 290 -17.07 -6.30 -13.36
N LEU A 291 -15.92 -5.69 -13.09
CA LEU A 291 -15.78 -4.27 -12.81
C LEU A 291 -14.93 -3.55 -13.87
N PRO A 292 -15.26 -2.28 -14.18
CA PRO A 292 -14.36 -1.43 -14.95
C PRO A 292 -13.15 -1.04 -14.09
N ARG A 293 -12.05 -0.71 -14.74
CA ARG A 293 -10.78 -0.38 -14.08
C ARG A 293 -10.85 0.84 -13.17
N ASP A 294 -11.67 1.82 -13.50
CA ASP A 294 -11.91 3.04 -12.71
C ASP A 294 -12.77 2.82 -11.45
N SER A 295 -13.04 1.57 -11.15
CA SER A 295 -13.73 1.14 -9.93
C SER A 295 -12.88 0.22 -9.05
N ILE A 296 -11.56 0.16 -9.28
CA ILE A 296 -10.62 -0.68 -8.54
C ILE A 296 -9.49 0.17 -7.98
N VAL A 297 -9.24 0.07 -6.69
CA VAL A 297 -8.08 0.58 -5.97
C VAL A 297 -7.31 -0.61 -5.41
N MET A 298 -5.99 -0.57 -5.35
CA MET A 298 -5.18 -1.65 -4.77
C MET A 298 -4.72 -1.30 -3.36
N ASP A 299 -4.68 -2.30 -2.49
CA ASP A 299 -3.92 -2.26 -1.23
C ASP A 299 -2.90 -3.40 -1.25
N LEU A 300 -1.62 -3.03 -1.22
CA LEU A 300 -0.48 -3.96 -1.30
C LEU A 300 0.11 -4.26 0.08
N THR A 301 -0.65 -3.99 1.13
CA THR A 301 -0.27 -4.09 2.55
C THR A 301 0.59 -2.91 3.02
N THR A 302 0.28 -2.44 4.21
CA THR A 302 1.11 -1.49 4.94
C THR A 302 1.74 -2.16 6.16
N ALA A 303 3.02 -2.51 6.03
CA ALA A 303 3.89 -2.70 7.18
C ALA A 303 4.42 -1.32 7.60
N ALA A 304 4.26 -1.01 8.88
CA ALA A 304 4.55 0.31 9.41
C ALA A 304 6.02 0.50 9.79
N LEU A 305 6.37 1.72 10.20
CA LEU A 305 7.67 2.04 10.80
C LEU A 305 8.01 1.03 11.91
N GLY A 306 9.20 0.44 11.86
CA GLY A 306 9.66 -0.60 12.79
C GLY A 306 9.07 -2.00 12.56
N TYR A 307 8.19 -2.15 11.58
CA TYR A 307 7.51 -3.42 11.23
C TYR A 307 7.66 -3.79 9.75
N GLY A 308 8.73 -3.33 9.09
CA GLY A 308 9.03 -3.65 7.70
C GLY A 308 8.49 -2.64 6.70
N ILE A 309 8.51 -1.35 7.06
CA ILE A 309 8.09 -0.25 6.16
C ILE A 309 8.86 -0.26 4.84
N GLU A 310 10.10 -0.75 4.83
CA GLU A 310 10.94 -0.92 3.65
C GLU A 310 10.33 -1.91 2.64
N TYR A 311 9.64 -2.93 3.10
CA TYR A 311 8.94 -3.87 2.22
C TYR A 311 7.70 -3.20 1.60
N SER A 312 6.93 -2.47 2.42
CA SER A 312 5.79 -1.70 1.90
C SER A 312 6.21 -0.61 0.94
N PHE A 313 7.29 0.12 1.23
CA PHE A 313 7.85 1.09 0.30
C PHE A 313 8.20 0.42 -1.04
N THR A 314 8.97 -0.66 -0.97
CA THR A 314 9.46 -1.38 -2.16
C THR A 314 8.31 -1.93 -3.01
N ILE A 315 7.27 -2.52 -2.40
CA ILE A 315 6.16 -3.10 -3.18
C ILE A 315 5.34 -2.02 -3.88
N HIS A 316 5.05 -0.90 -3.21
CA HIS A 316 4.33 0.22 -3.80
C HIS A 316 5.12 0.91 -4.90
N GLU A 317 6.42 1.17 -4.69
CA GLU A 317 7.30 1.74 -5.71
C GLU A 317 7.40 0.84 -6.95
N ARG A 318 7.60 -0.46 -6.76
CA ARG A 318 7.65 -1.43 -7.86
C ARG A 318 6.33 -1.52 -8.62
N ALA A 319 5.20 -1.51 -7.92
CA ALA A 319 3.89 -1.49 -8.55
C ALA A 319 3.71 -0.24 -9.41
N ARG A 320 4.06 0.93 -8.87
CA ARG A 320 3.98 2.22 -9.56
C ARG A 320 4.88 2.24 -10.80
N LEU A 321 6.14 1.82 -10.68
CA LEU A 321 7.08 1.79 -11.79
C LEU A 321 6.67 0.78 -12.88
N ALA A 322 6.18 -0.40 -12.51
CA ALA A 322 5.67 -1.37 -13.47
C ALA A 322 4.43 -0.83 -14.22
N ALA A 323 3.50 -0.21 -13.51
CA ALA A 323 2.32 0.43 -14.09
C ALA A 323 2.69 1.51 -15.12
N LEU A 324 3.62 2.39 -14.75
CA LEU A 324 4.14 3.44 -15.64
C LEU A 324 4.96 2.87 -16.79
N GLY A 325 5.63 1.72 -16.59
CA GLY A 325 6.30 0.96 -17.64
C GLY A 325 5.37 0.27 -18.63
N GLY A 326 4.05 0.29 -18.38
CA GLY A 326 3.03 -0.25 -19.29
C GLY A 326 2.34 -1.53 -18.80
N ASP A 327 2.61 -1.99 -17.57
CA ASP A 327 1.87 -3.11 -16.98
C ASP A 327 0.45 -2.68 -16.61
N VAL A 328 -0.47 -2.95 -17.52
CA VAL A 328 -1.87 -2.53 -17.43
C VAL A 328 -2.62 -3.11 -16.22
N GLU A 329 -2.16 -4.24 -15.67
CA GLU A 329 -2.79 -4.88 -14.52
C GLU A 329 -2.45 -4.21 -13.20
N LEU A 330 -1.39 -3.38 -13.17
CA LEU A 330 -0.97 -2.60 -12.02
C LEU A 330 -1.29 -1.10 -12.14
N GLN A 331 -1.93 -0.66 -13.24
CA GLN A 331 -2.31 0.74 -13.47
C GLN A 331 -3.50 1.19 -12.63
N HIS A 332 -3.50 0.88 -11.34
CA HIS A 332 -4.52 1.31 -10.40
C HIS A 332 -3.91 2.19 -9.31
N PRO A 333 -4.68 3.15 -8.78
CA PRO A 333 -4.25 3.89 -7.60
C PRO A 333 -4.11 2.94 -6.42
N THR A 334 -3.22 3.29 -5.48
CA THR A 334 -2.94 2.46 -4.32
C THR A 334 -3.34 3.15 -3.02
N SER A 335 -3.68 2.34 -2.02
CA SER A 335 -3.99 2.79 -0.67
C SER A 335 -3.02 2.23 0.36
N SER A 336 -2.93 2.91 1.49
CA SER A 336 -2.16 2.49 2.67
C SER A 336 -3.02 2.57 3.92
N GLY A 337 -3.06 1.48 4.68
CA GLY A 337 -3.54 1.48 6.06
C GLY A 337 -2.46 2.02 7.01
N SER A 338 -2.13 3.32 6.94
CA SER A 338 -1.08 3.93 7.78
C SER A 338 -1.39 3.86 9.27
N THR A 339 -2.66 3.67 9.63
CA THR A 339 -3.12 3.30 10.98
C THR A 339 -2.42 2.06 11.53
N ASN A 340 -1.90 1.16 10.70
CA ASN A 340 -1.12 0.00 11.14
C ASN A 340 0.13 0.40 11.94
N ALA A 341 0.55 1.66 11.88
CA ALA A 341 1.61 2.20 12.73
C ALA A 341 1.33 2.01 14.24
N TRP A 342 0.06 1.99 14.62
CA TRP A 342 -0.36 1.77 16.00
C TRP A 342 -0.23 0.31 16.47
N ALA A 343 0.04 -0.65 15.56
CA ALA A 343 0.42 -2.00 15.94
C ALA A 343 1.85 -2.08 16.50
N ALA A 344 2.71 -1.12 16.15
CA ALA A 344 4.06 -1.04 16.70
C ALA A 344 4.01 -0.70 18.20
N ARG A 345 4.65 -1.52 19.02
CA ARG A 345 4.67 -1.31 20.49
C ARG A 345 5.32 0.01 20.86
N GLU A 346 6.33 0.42 20.11
CA GLU A 346 7.06 1.67 20.27
C GLU A 346 6.16 2.90 20.12
N ALA A 347 5.08 2.79 19.37
CA ALA A 347 4.11 3.88 19.18
C ALA A 347 3.36 4.26 20.47
N TRP A 348 3.18 3.31 21.44
CA TRP A 348 2.30 3.54 22.57
C TRP A 348 2.73 2.91 23.91
N MET A 349 3.62 1.91 23.93
CA MET A 349 4.08 1.30 25.18
C MET A 349 4.95 2.24 26.01
N ARG A 350 4.95 2.02 27.33
CA ARG A 350 5.92 2.68 28.22
C ARG A 350 7.29 2.07 27.98
N LEU A 351 8.25 2.90 27.63
CA LEU A 351 9.67 2.57 27.42
C LEU A 351 10.54 3.36 28.40
N GLY A 352 11.84 3.51 28.11
CA GLY A 352 12.75 4.32 28.92
C GLY A 352 12.43 5.82 28.87
N PRO A 353 13.04 6.61 29.79
CA PRO A 353 12.82 8.06 29.84
C PRO A 353 13.16 8.81 28.54
N GLU A 354 14.11 8.27 27.78
CA GLU A 354 14.54 8.82 26.49
C GLU A 354 13.44 8.73 25.39
N TRP A 355 12.39 7.95 25.64
CA TRP A 355 11.25 7.77 24.75
C TRP A 355 10.03 8.62 25.13
N GLU A 356 10.15 9.46 26.15
CA GLU A 356 9.06 10.36 26.55
C GLU A 356 9.15 11.72 25.83
N PRO A 357 8.05 12.41 25.56
CA PRO A 357 6.68 12.05 25.93
C PRO A 357 6.08 10.98 25.01
N ARG A 358 5.52 9.95 25.65
CA ARG A 358 4.96 8.78 24.97
C ARG A 358 3.82 9.12 23.99
N GLU A 359 3.02 10.12 24.32
CA GLU A 359 1.85 10.52 23.55
C GLU A 359 2.21 11.04 22.14
N LEU A 360 3.45 11.50 21.93
CA LEU A 360 3.91 11.99 20.63
C LEU A 360 4.38 10.86 19.69
N ARG A 361 4.74 9.71 20.23
CA ARG A 361 5.34 8.63 19.42
C ARG A 361 4.37 8.04 18.41
N GLY A 362 3.14 7.74 18.82
CA GLY A 362 2.13 7.21 17.90
C GLY A 362 1.86 8.11 16.70
N PRO A 363 1.58 9.41 16.90
CA PRO A 363 1.46 10.35 15.80
C PRO A 363 2.70 10.41 14.89
N ILE A 364 3.90 10.32 15.46
CA ILE A 364 5.16 10.27 14.69
C ILE A 364 5.23 8.99 13.86
N TRP A 365 4.93 7.82 14.45
CA TRP A 365 4.92 6.54 13.75
C TRP A 365 3.96 6.54 12.57
N GLU A 366 2.74 7.01 12.78
CA GLU A 366 1.71 7.09 11.74
C GLU A 366 2.10 8.09 10.64
N THR A 367 2.59 9.26 11.00
CA THR A 367 3.04 10.29 10.06
C THR A 367 4.20 9.79 9.19
N ILE A 368 5.24 9.22 9.81
CA ILE A 368 6.40 8.72 9.06
C ILE A 368 5.98 7.56 8.14
N THR A 369 5.12 6.67 8.59
CA THR A 369 4.59 5.58 7.77
C THR A 369 3.88 6.15 6.54
N ALA A 370 2.96 7.10 6.73
CA ALA A 370 2.24 7.73 5.63
C ALA A 370 3.17 8.48 4.66
N LEU A 371 4.08 9.33 5.17
CA LEU A 371 4.99 10.12 4.33
C LEU A 371 5.98 9.25 3.55
N THR A 372 6.47 8.16 4.14
CA THR A 372 7.32 7.21 3.43
C THR A 372 6.59 6.59 2.25
N LEU A 373 5.34 6.16 2.46
CA LEU A 373 4.55 5.54 1.40
C LEU A 373 4.00 6.56 0.38
N LEU A 374 3.83 7.82 0.78
CA LEU A 374 3.55 8.92 -0.15
C LEU A 374 4.65 9.02 -1.23
N LEU A 375 5.91 8.92 -0.82
CA LEU A 375 7.03 8.96 -1.75
C LEU A 375 7.14 7.69 -2.62
N ALA A 376 6.62 6.56 -2.15
CA ALA A 376 6.49 5.33 -2.94
C ALA A 376 5.35 5.38 -3.98
N GLY A 377 4.51 6.42 -3.93
CA GLY A 377 3.42 6.63 -4.89
C GLY A 377 2.05 6.18 -4.40
N VAL A 378 1.83 6.07 -3.10
CA VAL A 378 0.49 5.80 -2.55
C VAL A 378 -0.41 7.01 -2.71
N ASP A 379 -1.65 6.78 -3.15
CA ASP A 379 -2.63 7.80 -3.53
C ASP A 379 -3.66 8.09 -2.43
N MET A 380 -3.83 7.17 -1.48
CA MET A 380 -4.82 7.28 -0.41
C MET A 380 -4.30 6.69 0.89
N PHE A 381 -4.56 7.37 1.99
CA PHE A 381 -4.08 6.99 3.32
C PHE A 381 -5.26 6.84 4.28
N MET A 382 -5.40 5.68 4.91
CA MET A 382 -6.26 5.45 6.05
C MET A 382 -5.46 5.79 7.30
N MET A 383 -5.95 6.74 8.11
CA MET A 383 -5.23 7.31 9.24
C MET A 383 -6.18 7.54 10.42
N MET A 384 -5.65 7.67 11.62
CA MET A 384 -6.49 7.78 12.82
C MET A 384 -6.19 9.03 13.66
N HIS A 385 -4.92 9.39 13.82
CA HIS A 385 -4.55 10.47 14.73
C HIS A 385 -4.67 11.84 14.07
N PRO A 386 -5.40 12.83 14.71
CA PRO A 386 -5.62 14.14 14.10
C PRO A 386 -4.34 14.90 13.78
N ALA A 387 -3.29 14.83 14.60
CA ALA A 387 -2.02 15.48 14.31
C ALA A 387 -1.32 14.85 13.10
N ALA A 388 -1.37 13.53 12.96
CA ALA A 388 -0.81 12.84 11.81
C ALA A 388 -1.55 13.21 10.52
N ILE A 389 -2.89 13.20 10.55
CA ILE A 389 -3.75 13.61 9.42
C ILE A 389 -3.39 15.03 8.99
N HIS A 390 -3.35 15.98 9.95
CA HIS A 390 -3.04 17.37 9.66
C HIS A 390 -1.64 17.53 9.06
N THR A 391 -0.64 16.90 9.67
CA THR A 391 0.76 16.99 9.21
C THR A 391 0.91 16.44 7.79
N VAL A 392 0.34 15.27 7.49
CA VAL A 392 0.44 14.69 6.15
C VAL A 392 -0.26 15.59 5.13
N LYS A 393 -1.43 16.15 5.45
CA LYS A 393 -2.12 17.12 4.56
C LYS A 393 -1.30 18.37 4.31
N GLU A 394 -0.64 18.92 5.31
CA GLU A 394 0.23 20.09 5.13
C GLU A 394 1.45 19.77 4.28
N VAL A 395 2.10 18.62 4.52
CA VAL A 395 3.23 18.19 3.69
C VAL A 395 2.79 18.00 2.24
N VAL A 396 1.69 17.30 1.98
CA VAL A 396 1.13 17.14 0.63
C VAL A 396 0.86 18.49 -0.01
N LYS A 397 0.20 19.41 0.69
CA LYS A 397 -0.06 20.76 0.19
C LYS A 397 1.23 21.51 -0.17
N ASN A 398 2.26 21.43 0.67
CA ASN A 398 3.54 22.09 0.43
C ASN A 398 4.27 21.47 -0.77
N LEU A 399 4.24 20.14 -0.92
CA LEU A 399 4.82 19.44 -2.06
C LEU A 399 4.10 19.84 -3.37
N LEU A 400 2.78 19.88 -3.37
CA LEU A 400 1.98 20.27 -4.55
C LEU A 400 2.19 21.73 -4.96
N ASN A 401 2.37 22.63 -3.98
CA ASN A 401 2.60 24.05 -4.23
C ASN A 401 4.07 24.38 -4.53
N ARG A 402 4.97 23.37 -4.57
CA ARG A 402 6.43 23.57 -4.70
C ARG A 402 6.98 24.56 -3.67
N GLY A 403 6.28 24.70 -2.54
CA GLY A 403 6.66 25.59 -1.46
C GLY A 403 7.90 25.09 -0.75
N ARG A 404 8.82 25.98 -0.44
CA ARG A 404 9.85 25.71 0.57
C ARG A 404 9.19 25.94 1.92
N ALA A 405 8.94 24.85 2.65
CA ALA A 405 8.55 24.98 4.04
C ALA A 405 9.69 25.67 4.79
N LYS A 406 9.35 26.65 5.61
CA LYS A 406 10.36 27.26 6.48
C LYS A 406 10.67 26.28 7.60
N PRO A 407 11.96 26.16 8.02
CA PRO A 407 12.32 25.27 9.13
C PRO A 407 11.49 25.50 10.39
N GLU A 408 11.10 26.76 10.66
CA GLU A 408 10.26 27.12 11.80
C GLU A 408 8.83 26.58 11.70
N GLU A 409 8.29 26.46 10.49
CA GLU A 409 6.95 25.92 10.24
C GLU A 409 6.91 24.39 10.43
N ILE A 410 8.06 23.71 10.22
CA ILE A 410 8.18 22.26 10.40
C ILE A 410 8.48 21.92 11.87
N ALA A 411 9.23 22.77 12.57
CA ALA A 411 9.69 22.49 13.93
C ALA A 411 8.55 22.42 14.96
N ASP A 412 7.44 23.11 14.71
CA ASP A 412 6.35 23.22 15.67
C ASP A 412 5.29 22.11 15.60
N TRP A 413 5.26 21.27 14.56
CA TRP A 413 4.22 20.26 14.44
C TRP A 413 4.22 19.23 15.57
N VAL A 414 5.39 18.98 16.19
CA VAL A 414 5.55 18.05 17.33
C VAL A 414 4.97 18.65 18.61
N THR A 415 4.92 19.95 18.71
CA THR A 415 4.48 20.69 19.91
C THR A 415 3.13 21.36 19.76
N VAL A 416 2.55 21.35 18.57
CA VAL A 416 1.22 21.92 18.30
C VAL A 416 0.18 21.29 19.21
N LYS A 417 -0.43 22.11 20.04
CA LYS A 417 -1.63 21.73 20.80
C LYS A 417 -2.82 21.81 19.85
N ILE A 418 -3.36 20.64 19.52
CA ILE A 418 -4.58 20.49 18.72
C ILE A 418 -5.79 20.72 19.61
#